data_2647de61a0c1d8a24a5c5a0006f27322
#
_entry.id   2647de61a0c1d8a24a5c5a0006f27322
#
_cell.length_a   1.000
_cell.length_b   1.000
_cell.length_c   1.000
_cell.angle_alpha   90.00
_cell.angle_beta   90.00
_cell.angle_gamma   90.00
#
_symmetry.space_group_name_H-M   'P 1'
#
loop_
_entity.id
_entity.type
_entity.pdbx_description
1 polymer ?
#
loop_
_entity_poly.entity_id
_entity_poly.type
_entity_poly.pdbx_seq_one_letter_code
_entity_poly.pdbx_strand_id
1 'polypeptide(L)'
;MLAAIKTADFDTDIIQELLSGLIGDLGKTEFVSRSQLLRYAYAVAGTVGLLMSKIMLRQKKEADFHAIDLGSAMQLTNIARDVLEDAELGRKYIPMHPSSEEIKTKKLNNEISQNLDEVINLSEIYYQSGLEGLTYLPRKMRPCVYIMAILYRAISRKLKSNGLNWHLGRTVVGPIEKTWLIVRSLPFCLWLMVSPVSKLNASGTHQIKLHRDLNNLPGTHQ
;
A
#
# COMPACT_ATOMS: atom_id res chain seq x y z
N MET A 1 -5.66 -8.95 23.04
CA MET A 1 -6.31 -8.48 21.81
C MET A 1 -7.59 -7.70 22.09
N LEU A 2 -8.62 -8.26 22.74
CA LEU A 2 -9.88 -7.55 23.06
C LEU A 2 -9.68 -6.29 23.94
N ALA A 3 -8.72 -6.27 24.84
CA ALA A 3 -8.41 -5.09 25.65
C ALA A 3 -7.81 -3.95 24.80
N ALA A 4 -6.94 -4.28 23.84
CA ALA A 4 -6.36 -3.28 22.93
C ALA A 4 -7.42 -2.68 22.00
N ILE A 5 -8.39 -3.46 21.55
CA ILE A 5 -9.50 -2.98 20.72
C ILE A 5 -10.41 -2.04 21.53
N LYS A 6 -10.65 -2.34 22.81
CA LYS A 6 -11.46 -1.47 23.69
C LYS A 6 -10.79 -0.14 24.04
N THR A 7 -9.45 -0.09 24.02
CA THR A 7 -8.67 1.13 24.31
C THR A 7 -8.30 1.92 23.05
N ALA A 8 -8.39 1.30 21.86
CA ALA A 8 -8.19 2.01 20.61
C ALA A 8 -9.45 2.81 20.32
N ASP A 9 -9.33 4.13 20.41
CA ASP A 9 -10.37 5.09 20.04
C ASP A 9 -10.52 5.05 18.51
N PHE A 10 -11.37 4.10 18.05
CA PHE A 10 -11.64 3.92 16.63
C PHE A 10 -12.63 4.98 16.17
N ASP A 11 -12.16 5.84 15.29
CA ASP A 11 -12.97 6.77 14.58
C ASP A 11 -13.92 6.00 13.63
N THR A 12 -15.23 6.18 13.84
CA THR A 12 -16.27 5.51 13.03
C THR A 12 -16.18 5.89 11.56
N ASP A 13 -15.73 7.10 11.26
CA ASP A 13 -15.61 7.60 9.88
C ASP A 13 -14.55 6.81 9.09
N ILE A 14 -13.47 6.37 9.75
CA ILE A 14 -12.45 5.52 9.13
C ILE A 14 -13.04 4.15 8.75
N ILE A 15 -13.87 3.59 9.64
CA ILE A 15 -14.53 2.29 9.39
C ILE A 15 -15.56 2.45 8.28
N GLN A 16 -16.34 3.52 8.26
CA GLN A 16 -17.30 3.80 7.21
C GLN A 16 -16.62 3.95 5.84
N GLU A 17 -15.49 4.66 5.79
CA GLU A 17 -14.71 4.82 4.56
C GLU A 17 -14.18 3.47 4.04
N LEU A 18 -13.65 2.62 4.94
CA LEU A 18 -13.24 1.26 4.60
C LEU A 18 -14.39 0.44 4.02
N LEU A 19 -15.54 0.45 4.68
CA LEU A 19 -16.73 -0.29 4.23
C LEU A 19 -17.24 0.25 2.88
N SER A 20 -17.23 1.56 2.68
CA SER A 20 -17.60 2.18 1.41
C SER A 20 -16.69 1.73 0.26
N GLY A 21 -15.37 1.67 0.50
CA GLY A 21 -14.41 1.16 -0.48
C GLY A 21 -14.65 -0.30 -0.84
N LEU A 22 -14.90 -1.16 0.16
CA LEU A 22 -15.18 -2.59 -0.05
C LEU A 22 -16.53 -2.83 -0.76
N ILE A 23 -17.56 -2.03 -0.44
CA ILE A 23 -18.86 -2.11 -1.11
C ILE A 23 -18.73 -1.68 -2.57
N GLY A 24 -17.89 -0.66 -2.86
CA GLY A 24 -17.59 -0.24 -4.22
C GLY A 24 -17.05 -1.35 -5.13
N ASP A 25 -16.40 -2.35 -4.54
CA ASP A 25 -15.86 -3.52 -5.26
C ASP A 25 -16.92 -4.56 -5.64
N LEU A 26 -18.15 -4.43 -5.18
CA LEU A 26 -19.22 -5.38 -5.54
C LEU A 26 -19.76 -5.18 -6.97
N GLY A 27 -19.41 -4.08 -7.61
CA GLY A 27 -19.85 -3.70 -8.96
C GLY A 27 -18.74 -3.68 -10.00
N LYS A 28 -19.11 -3.33 -11.23
CA LYS A 28 -18.14 -2.97 -12.25
C LYS A 28 -17.49 -1.64 -11.89
N THR A 29 -16.17 -1.58 -12.00
CA THR A 29 -15.39 -0.40 -11.63
C THR A 29 -14.42 -0.05 -12.75
N GLU A 30 -14.51 1.18 -13.27
CA GLU A 30 -13.55 1.70 -14.25
C GLU A 30 -13.12 3.10 -13.83
N PHE A 31 -11.90 3.23 -13.29
CA PHE A 31 -11.34 4.52 -12.92
C PHE A 31 -10.79 5.26 -14.12
N VAL A 32 -11.03 6.57 -14.15
CA VAL A 32 -10.60 7.47 -15.23
C VAL A 32 -9.59 8.53 -14.76
N SER A 33 -9.27 8.56 -13.47
CA SER A 33 -8.31 9.51 -12.92
C SER A 33 -7.42 8.90 -11.83
N ARG A 34 -6.21 9.46 -11.71
CA ARG A 34 -5.28 9.11 -10.63
C ARG A 34 -5.88 9.39 -9.25
N SER A 35 -6.69 10.42 -9.11
CA SER A 35 -7.35 10.75 -7.86
C SER A 35 -8.30 9.63 -7.42
N GLN A 36 -9.08 9.04 -8.34
CA GLN A 36 -9.93 7.89 -8.04
C GLN A 36 -9.11 6.69 -7.57
N LEU A 37 -8.00 6.38 -8.26
CA LEU A 37 -7.09 5.31 -7.87
C LEU A 37 -6.54 5.51 -6.45
N LEU A 38 -6.07 6.72 -6.12
CA LEU A 38 -5.50 7.02 -4.81
C LEU A 38 -6.56 7.01 -3.71
N ARG A 39 -7.74 7.56 -3.95
CA ARG A 39 -8.86 7.53 -3.00
C ARG A 39 -9.32 6.11 -2.72
N TYR A 40 -9.38 5.27 -3.73
CA TYR A 40 -9.69 3.84 -3.56
C TYR A 40 -8.60 3.13 -2.76
N ALA A 41 -7.32 3.30 -3.12
CA ALA A 41 -6.20 2.70 -2.39
C ALA A 41 -6.20 3.14 -0.90
N TYR A 42 -6.52 4.41 -0.64
CA TYR A 42 -6.73 4.89 0.71
C TYR A 42 -7.91 4.19 1.39
N ALA A 43 -9.09 4.16 0.75
CA ALA A 43 -10.31 3.62 1.34
C ALA A 43 -10.15 2.15 1.77
N VAL A 44 -9.58 1.28 0.91
CA VAL A 44 -9.48 -0.17 1.18
C VAL A 44 -8.20 -0.60 1.90
N ALA A 45 -7.18 0.24 1.96
CA ALA A 45 -5.90 -0.15 2.58
C ALA A 45 -5.23 0.96 3.41
N GLY A 46 -5.31 2.22 3.02
CA GLY A 46 -4.84 3.34 3.84
C GLY A 46 -5.57 3.42 5.18
N THR A 47 -6.89 3.24 5.17
CA THR A 47 -7.72 3.13 6.38
C THR A 47 -7.30 1.97 7.27
N VAL A 48 -6.98 0.81 6.67
CA VAL A 48 -6.44 -0.36 7.41
C VAL A 48 -5.10 -0.02 8.04
N GLY A 49 -4.19 0.65 7.30
CA GLY A 49 -2.94 1.16 7.85
C GLY A 49 -3.17 2.05 9.07
N LEU A 50 -4.11 2.98 8.96
CA LEU A 50 -4.48 3.91 10.04
C LEU A 50 -5.04 3.17 11.27
N LEU A 51 -5.93 2.20 11.08
CA LEU A 51 -6.47 1.36 12.17
C LEU A 51 -5.35 0.54 12.82
N MET A 52 -4.45 -0.04 12.02
CA MET A 52 -3.31 -0.82 12.52
C MET A 52 -2.31 0.04 13.29
N SER A 53 -2.05 1.29 12.89
CA SER A 53 -1.17 2.20 13.63
C SER A 53 -1.67 2.45 15.06
N LYS A 54 -2.98 2.59 15.23
CA LYS A 54 -3.63 2.72 16.54
C LYS A 54 -3.51 1.45 17.38
N ILE A 55 -3.76 0.28 16.79
CA ILE A 55 -3.63 -1.03 17.46
C ILE A 55 -2.19 -1.30 17.89
N MET A 56 -1.22 -0.90 17.07
CA MET A 56 0.22 -1.06 17.36
C MET A 56 0.74 -0.02 18.37
N LEU A 57 -0.13 0.78 18.98
CA LEU A 57 0.21 1.76 20.01
C LEU A 57 1.26 2.78 19.50
N ARG A 58 0.96 3.42 18.36
CA ARG A 58 1.80 4.49 17.82
C ARG A 58 2.11 5.55 18.88
N GLN A 59 3.33 6.08 18.86
CA GLN A 59 3.79 7.04 19.86
C GLN A 59 3.31 8.48 19.56
N LYS A 60 3.00 8.79 18.29
CA LYS A 60 2.59 10.11 17.83
C LYS A 60 1.56 9.99 16.72
N LYS A 61 0.69 11.00 16.59
CA LYS A 61 -0.34 11.05 15.53
C LYS A 61 0.25 11.13 14.11
N GLU A 62 1.42 11.70 13.94
CA GLU A 62 2.13 11.78 12.66
C GLU A 62 2.39 10.39 12.04
N ALA A 63 2.43 9.33 12.87
CA ALA A 63 2.48 7.95 12.41
C ALA A 63 1.30 7.59 11.49
N ASP A 64 0.15 8.23 11.66
CA ASP A 64 -1.06 7.93 10.92
C ASP A 64 -0.90 8.24 9.43
N PHE A 65 -0.23 9.33 9.08
CA PHE A 65 0.05 9.67 7.67
C PHE A 65 0.92 8.61 7.00
N HIS A 66 1.98 8.18 7.66
CA HIS A 66 2.87 7.15 7.16
C HIS A 66 2.21 5.77 7.08
N ALA A 67 1.27 5.48 8.01
CA ALA A 67 0.50 4.24 7.99
C ALA A 67 -0.49 4.21 6.82
N ILE A 68 -1.13 5.35 6.51
CA ILE A 68 -1.95 5.54 5.32
C ILE A 68 -1.12 5.29 4.06
N ASP A 69 0.07 5.88 3.99
CA ASP A 69 0.96 5.73 2.84
C ASP A 69 1.37 4.27 2.64
N LEU A 70 1.76 3.58 3.72
CA LEU A 70 2.16 2.18 3.64
C LEU A 70 1.02 1.28 3.16
N GLY A 71 -0.19 1.48 3.68
CA GLY A 71 -1.39 0.77 3.24
C GLY A 71 -1.67 1.04 1.76
N SER A 72 -1.65 2.30 1.36
CA SER A 72 -1.87 2.72 -0.03
C SER A 72 -0.81 2.14 -0.98
N ALA A 73 0.47 2.11 -0.57
CA ALA A 73 1.54 1.47 -1.35
C ALA A 73 1.29 -0.02 -1.61
N MET A 74 0.83 -0.73 -0.57
CA MET A 74 0.49 -2.15 -0.70
C MET A 74 -0.67 -2.37 -1.65
N GLN A 75 -1.70 -1.51 -1.60
CA GLN A 75 -2.84 -1.61 -2.50
C GLN A 75 -2.46 -1.28 -3.95
N LEU A 76 -1.66 -0.24 -4.17
CA LEU A 76 -1.13 0.07 -5.51
C LEU A 76 -0.33 -1.11 -6.08
N THR A 77 0.42 -1.82 -5.23
CA THR A 77 1.12 -3.05 -5.62
C THR A 77 0.15 -4.17 -6.00
N ASN A 78 -0.94 -4.36 -5.24
CA ASN A 78 -1.97 -5.34 -5.56
C ASN A 78 -2.63 -5.02 -6.90
N ILE A 79 -3.04 -3.77 -7.12
CA ILE A 79 -3.65 -3.31 -8.37
C ILE A 79 -2.74 -3.56 -9.58
N ALA A 80 -1.43 -3.26 -9.44
CA ALA A 80 -0.48 -3.51 -10.52
C ALA A 80 -0.26 -5.01 -10.78
N ARG A 81 -0.30 -5.83 -9.73
CA ARG A 81 -0.13 -7.28 -9.83
C ARG A 81 -1.33 -7.97 -10.46
N ASP A 82 -2.54 -7.53 -10.10
CA ASP A 82 -3.78 -8.25 -10.35
C ASP A 82 -4.57 -7.67 -11.53
N VAL A 83 -3.95 -6.81 -12.38
CA VAL A 83 -4.61 -6.07 -13.46
C VAL A 83 -5.45 -6.96 -14.39
N LEU A 84 -4.98 -8.17 -14.69
CA LEU A 84 -5.70 -9.12 -15.54
C LEU A 84 -6.88 -9.76 -14.80
N GLU A 85 -6.66 -10.23 -13.57
CA GLU A 85 -7.70 -10.84 -12.74
C GLU A 85 -8.82 -9.83 -12.42
N ASP A 86 -8.44 -8.59 -12.11
CA ASP A 86 -9.40 -7.51 -11.89
C ASP A 86 -10.24 -7.24 -13.16
N ALA A 87 -9.59 -7.21 -14.33
CA ALA A 87 -10.30 -7.06 -15.59
C ALA A 87 -11.27 -8.21 -15.84
N GLU A 88 -10.89 -9.46 -15.54
CA GLU A 88 -11.78 -10.63 -15.65
C GLU A 88 -13.04 -10.49 -14.78
N LEU A 89 -12.94 -9.76 -13.66
CA LEU A 89 -14.05 -9.40 -12.77
C LEU A 89 -14.80 -8.13 -13.21
N GLY A 90 -14.44 -7.52 -14.36
CA GLY A 90 -15.02 -6.28 -14.85
C GLY A 90 -14.56 -5.04 -14.10
N ARG A 91 -13.37 -5.08 -13.49
CA ARG A 91 -12.77 -4.00 -12.72
C ARG A 91 -11.52 -3.47 -13.41
N LYS A 92 -11.39 -2.15 -13.49
CA LYS A 92 -10.22 -1.45 -13.98
C LYS A 92 -9.90 -0.30 -13.03
N TYR A 93 -8.90 -0.48 -12.18
CA TYR A 93 -8.47 0.53 -11.20
C TYR A 93 -7.42 1.48 -11.75
N ILE A 94 -6.66 1.06 -12.76
CA ILE A 94 -5.63 1.90 -13.38
C ILE A 94 -6.29 2.80 -14.43
N PRO A 95 -6.18 4.14 -14.31
CA PRO A 95 -6.72 5.08 -15.28
C PRO A 95 -5.92 5.00 -16.59
N MET A 96 -6.47 4.34 -17.60
CA MET A 96 -5.87 4.18 -18.93
C MET A 96 -6.97 3.97 -19.98
N HIS A 97 -6.66 4.18 -21.25
CA HIS A 97 -7.62 4.00 -22.34
C HIS A 97 -8.11 2.56 -22.51
N PRO A 98 -7.25 1.51 -22.47
CA PRO A 98 -7.75 0.15 -22.58
C PRO A 98 -8.81 -0.14 -21.52
N SER A 99 -9.98 -0.58 -21.98
CA SER A 99 -11.08 -1.02 -21.11
C SER A 99 -10.77 -2.35 -20.45
N SER A 100 -11.54 -2.73 -19.43
CA SER A 100 -11.44 -4.06 -18.81
C SER A 100 -11.62 -5.18 -19.86
N GLU A 101 -12.50 -4.99 -20.86
CA GLU A 101 -12.72 -5.97 -21.92
C GLU A 101 -11.49 -6.11 -22.84
N GLU A 102 -10.79 -5.02 -23.14
CA GLU A 102 -9.57 -5.07 -23.95
C GLU A 102 -8.42 -5.75 -23.17
N ILE A 103 -8.29 -5.51 -21.87
CA ILE A 103 -7.31 -6.17 -21.01
C ILE A 103 -7.51 -7.70 -21.01
N LYS A 104 -8.75 -8.18 -20.96
CA LYS A 104 -9.10 -9.61 -21.02
C LYS A 104 -8.61 -10.30 -22.29
N THR A 105 -8.39 -9.57 -23.38
CA THR A 105 -7.88 -10.18 -24.63
C THR A 105 -6.46 -10.69 -24.50
N LYS A 106 -5.73 -10.32 -23.44
CA LYS A 106 -4.33 -10.67 -23.16
C LYS A 106 -3.34 -10.27 -24.28
N LYS A 107 -3.77 -9.39 -25.18
CA LYS A 107 -2.88 -8.86 -26.22
C LYS A 107 -1.90 -7.89 -25.59
N LEU A 108 -0.62 -8.06 -25.92
CA LEU A 108 0.42 -7.13 -25.53
C LEU A 108 0.04 -5.73 -25.92
N ASN A 109 0.03 -4.84 -24.95
CA ASN A 109 -0.29 -3.44 -25.12
C ASN A 109 0.73 -2.60 -24.32
N ASN A 110 1.50 -1.79 -25.03
CA ASN A 110 2.53 -0.95 -24.43
C ASN A 110 1.94 0.09 -23.47
N GLU A 111 0.74 0.58 -23.72
CA GLU A 111 0.06 1.54 -22.85
C GLU A 111 -0.22 0.91 -21.48
N ILE A 112 -0.69 -0.35 -21.44
CA ILE A 112 -0.92 -1.06 -20.18
C ILE A 112 0.40 -1.19 -19.42
N SER A 113 1.49 -1.60 -20.08
CA SER A 113 2.80 -1.75 -19.44
C SER A 113 3.35 -0.43 -18.92
N GLN A 114 3.18 0.67 -19.64
CA GLN A 114 3.58 2.00 -19.20
C GLN A 114 2.80 2.46 -17.95
N ASN A 115 1.48 2.31 -17.97
CA ASN A 115 0.64 2.66 -16.82
C ASN A 115 0.95 1.78 -15.59
N LEU A 116 1.24 0.50 -15.79
CA LEU A 116 1.71 -0.37 -14.71
C LEU A 116 3.03 0.10 -14.11
N ASP A 117 4.00 0.51 -14.96
CA ASP A 117 5.26 1.07 -14.47
C ASP A 117 5.05 2.34 -13.66
N GLU A 118 4.15 3.22 -14.10
CA GLU A 118 3.79 4.44 -13.37
C GLU A 118 3.16 4.12 -12.01
N VAL A 119 2.22 3.17 -11.93
CA VAL A 119 1.59 2.76 -10.66
C VAL A 119 2.62 2.14 -9.71
N ILE A 120 3.56 1.33 -10.24
CA ILE A 120 4.63 0.74 -9.44
C ILE A 120 5.59 1.84 -8.93
N ASN A 121 5.97 2.79 -9.78
CA ASN A 121 6.80 3.93 -9.35
C ASN A 121 6.10 4.77 -8.28
N LEU A 122 4.80 4.98 -8.43
CA LEU A 122 3.98 5.66 -7.45
C LEU A 122 3.96 4.87 -6.12
N SER A 123 3.74 3.56 -6.17
CA SER A 123 3.77 2.72 -4.97
C SER A 123 5.11 2.81 -4.22
N GLU A 124 6.23 2.92 -4.95
CA GLU A 124 7.56 3.05 -4.37
C GLU A 124 7.73 4.35 -3.57
N ILE A 125 7.16 5.47 -4.05
CA ILE A 125 7.16 6.75 -3.33
C ILE A 125 6.36 6.60 -2.01
N TYR A 126 5.20 5.96 -2.06
CA TYR A 126 4.38 5.70 -0.89
C TYR A 126 5.04 4.71 0.09
N TYR A 127 5.78 3.68 -0.39
CA TYR A 127 6.59 2.81 0.47
C TYR A 127 7.69 3.57 1.19
N GLN A 128 8.37 4.49 0.52
CA GLN A 128 9.42 5.30 1.15
C GLN A 128 8.85 6.11 2.30
N SER A 129 7.75 6.84 2.05
CA SER A 129 7.06 7.59 3.10
C SER A 129 6.57 6.68 4.23
N GLY A 130 5.90 5.58 3.89
CA GLY A 130 5.37 4.63 4.89
C GLY A 130 6.45 4.05 5.80
N LEU A 131 7.64 3.74 5.26
CA LEU A 131 8.76 3.20 6.04
C LEU A 131 9.39 4.24 6.99
N GLU A 132 9.30 5.53 6.69
CA GLU A 132 9.71 6.58 7.64
C GLU A 132 8.87 6.54 8.92
N GLY A 133 7.62 6.09 8.81
CA GLY A 133 6.69 5.90 9.94
C GLY A 133 7.13 4.87 10.98
N LEU A 134 8.08 3.98 10.66
CA LEU A 134 8.63 3.03 11.62
C LEU A 134 9.20 3.72 12.87
N THR A 135 9.65 4.97 12.74
CA THR A 135 10.18 5.76 13.86
C THR A 135 9.16 6.00 14.95
N TYR A 136 7.88 6.08 14.60
CA TYR A 136 6.76 6.37 15.49
C TYR A 136 6.14 5.13 16.13
N LEU A 137 6.60 3.93 15.75
CA LEU A 137 6.13 2.67 16.31
C LEU A 137 6.98 2.22 17.51
N PRO A 138 6.39 1.49 18.47
CA PRO A 138 7.14 0.80 19.50
C PRO A 138 8.20 -0.13 18.85
N ARG A 139 9.40 -0.16 19.44
CA ARG A 139 10.56 -0.88 18.88
C ARG A 139 10.25 -2.32 18.48
N LYS A 140 9.43 -3.03 19.27
CA LYS A 140 9.06 -4.44 19.02
C LYS A 140 8.17 -4.61 17.77
N MET A 141 7.45 -3.58 17.34
CA MET A 141 6.54 -3.63 16.18
C MET A 141 7.25 -3.29 14.87
N ARG A 142 8.36 -2.55 14.92
CA ARG A 142 9.10 -2.09 13.74
C ARG A 142 9.53 -3.21 12.79
N PRO A 143 10.14 -4.33 13.27
CA PRO A 143 10.53 -5.43 12.37
C PRO A 143 9.35 -6.06 11.63
N CYS A 144 8.21 -6.23 12.29
CA CYS A 144 7.02 -6.82 11.69
C CYS A 144 6.52 -5.97 10.52
N VAL A 145 6.37 -4.66 10.73
CA VAL A 145 5.92 -3.73 9.69
C VAL A 145 6.95 -3.63 8.56
N TYR A 146 8.24 -3.60 8.89
CA TYR A 146 9.31 -3.59 7.89
C TYR A 146 9.29 -4.86 7.02
N ILE A 147 9.22 -6.06 7.62
CA ILE A 147 9.16 -7.33 6.88
C ILE A 147 7.93 -7.36 5.97
N MET A 148 6.78 -6.95 6.46
CA MET A 148 5.57 -6.87 5.65
C MET A 148 5.78 -5.96 4.43
N ALA A 149 6.33 -4.77 4.64
CA ALA A 149 6.60 -3.81 3.57
C ALA A 149 7.56 -4.38 2.51
N ILE A 150 8.69 -5.00 2.92
CA ILE A 150 9.66 -5.53 1.95
C ILE A 150 9.11 -6.72 1.15
N LEU A 151 8.27 -7.56 1.75
CA LEU A 151 7.65 -8.69 1.06
C LEU A 151 6.65 -8.21 0.00
N TYR A 152 5.83 -7.21 0.30
CA TYR A 152 4.94 -6.60 -0.69
C TYR A 152 5.71 -5.87 -1.78
N ARG A 153 6.70 -5.06 -1.41
CA ARG A 153 7.57 -4.34 -2.35
C ARG A 153 8.33 -5.28 -3.29
N ALA A 154 8.62 -6.52 -2.85
CA ALA A 154 9.24 -7.54 -3.70
C ALA A 154 8.32 -7.96 -4.86
N ILE A 155 6.99 -7.90 -4.70
CA ILE A 155 6.02 -8.19 -5.77
C ILE A 155 6.19 -7.17 -6.91
N SER A 156 6.19 -5.87 -6.60
CA SER A 156 6.39 -4.80 -7.58
C SER A 156 7.74 -4.92 -8.30
N ARG A 157 8.82 -5.20 -7.55
CA ARG A 157 10.15 -5.40 -8.12
C ARG A 157 10.20 -6.60 -9.07
N LYS A 158 9.55 -7.69 -8.70
CA LYS A 158 9.48 -8.89 -9.53
C LYS A 158 8.67 -8.65 -10.79
N LEU A 159 7.54 -7.94 -10.70
CA LEU A 159 6.74 -7.57 -11.86
C LEU A 159 7.56 -6.74 -12.85
N LYS A 160 8.34 -5.76 -12.36
CA LYS A 160 9.26 -4.98 -13.20
C LYS A 160 10.37 -5.85 -13.82
N SER A 161 11.03 -6.69 -13.02
CA SER A 161 12.13 -7.54 -13.51
C SER A 161 11.69 -8.57 -14.54
N ASN A 162 10.42 -8.97 -14.52
CA ASN A 162 9.80 -9.85 -15.51
C ASN A 162 9.31 -9.09 -16.76
N GLY A 163 9.65 -7.81 -16.92
CA GLY A 163 9.25 -7.00 -18.08
C GLY A 163 7.77 -6.62 -18.09
N LEU A 164 7.15 -6.52 -16.92
CA LEU A 164 5.72 -6.15 -16.77
C LEU A 164 4.78 -7.06 -17.56
N ASN A 165 5.05 -8.36 -17.55
CA ASN A 165 4.31 -9.39 -18.30
C ASN A 165 2.92 -9.68 -17.66
N TRP A 166 2.10 -8.65 -17.53
CA TRP A 166 0.76 -8.69 -16.94
C TRP A 166 -0.17 -9.71 -17.63
N HIS A 167 0.00 -9.93 -18.93
CA HIS A 167 -0.82 -10.84 -19.76
C HIS A 167 -0.58 -12.32 -19.45
N LEU A 168 0.50 -12.66 -18.75
CA LEU A 168 0.79 -14.03 -18.29
C LEU A 168 0.11 -14.36 -16.95
N GLY A 169 -0.67 -13.42 -16.37
CA GLY A 169 -1.32 -13.58 -15.09
C GLY A 169 -0.49 -13.10 -13.91
N ARG A 170 -0.90 -13.49 -12.73
CA ARG A 170 -0.43 -12.95 -11.45
C ARG A 170 1.03 -13.23 -11.16
N THR A 171 1.82 -12.19 -10.95
CA THR A 171 3.20 -12.32 -10.47
C THR A 171 3.24 -12.72 -8.99
N VAL A 172 3.91 -13.83 -8.68
CA VAL A 172 4.02 -14.36 -7.31
C VAL A 172 5.49 -14.43 -6.88
N VAL A 173 5.77 -13.90 -5.69
CA VAL A 173 7.05 -14.10 -4.99
C VAL A 173 7.04 -15.48 -4.34
N GLY A 174 7.96 -16.36 -4.73
CA GLY A 174 8.03 -17.73 -4.26
C GLY A 174 8.40 -17.83 -2.75
N PRO A 175 8.13 -18.99 -2.12
CA PRO A 175 8.44 -19.17 -0.70
C PRO A 175 9.93 -19.06 -0.38
N ILE A 176 10.79 -19.59 -1.25
CA ILE A 176 12.26 -19.50 -1.10
C ILE A 176 12.72 -18.04 -1.16
N GLU A 177 12.19 -17.27 -2.12
CA GLU A 177 12.50 -15.85 -2.28
C GLU A 177 12.02 -15.03 -1.04
N LYS A 178 10.82 -15.31 -0.54
CA LYS A 178 10.31 -14.70 0.69
C LYS A 178 11.19 -15.01 1.89
N THR A 179 11.57 -16.27 2.06
CA THR A 179 12.46 -16.71 3.16
C THR A 179 13.81 -16.01 3.06
N TRP A 180 14.39 -15.93 1.87
CA TRP A 180 15.67 -15.24 1.66
C TRP A 180 15.59 -13.75 1.99
N LEU A 181 14.50 -13.09 1.58
CA LEU A 181 14.25 -11.67 1.91
C LEU A 181 14.16 -11.45 3.42
N ILE A 182 13.44 -12.33 4.14
CA ILE A 182 13.32 -12.28 5.60
C ILE A 182 14.70 -12.46 6.25
N VAL A 183 15.43 -13.52 5.89
CA VAL A 183 16.75 -13.82 6.47
C VAL A 183 17.72 -12.66 6.24
N ARG A 184 17.78 -12.14 5.01
CA ARG A 184 18.63 -10.98 4.68
C ARG A 184 18.26 -9.73 5.46
N SER A 185 17.00 -9.58 5.86
CA SER A 185 16.53 -8.41 6.61
C SER A 185 16.78 -8.50 8.12
N LEU A 186 17.14 -9.67 8.67
CA LEU A 186 17.30 -9.88 10.10
C LEU A 186 18.28 -8.90 10.77
N PRO A 187 19.47 -8.61 10.21
CA PRO A 187 20.39 -7.64 10.83
C PRO A 187 19.75 -6.25 10.96
N PHE A 188 19.02 -5.81 9.93
CA PHE A 188 18.32 -4.52 9.98
C PHE A 188 17.14 -4.56 10.97
N CYS A 189 16.41 -5.67 11.03
CA CYS A 189 15.33 -5.87 12.01
C CYS A 189 15.85 -5.79 13.46
N LEU A 190 16.99 -6.41 13.75
CA LEU A 190 17.65 -6.30 15.05
C LEU A 190 18.07 -4.86 15.35
N TRP A 191 18.63 -4.17 14.36
CA TRP A 191 18.97 -2.76 14.49
C TRP A 191 17.73 -1.89 14.78
N LEU A 192 16.59 -2.14 14.10
CA LEU A 192 15.32 -1.44 14.34
C LEU A 192 14.80 -1.62 15.78
N MET A 193 15.06 -2.78 16.39
CA MET A 193 14.64 -3.06 17.77
C MET A 193 15.48 -2.31 18.83
N VAL A 194 16.74 -2.05 18.55
CA VAL A 194 17.66 -1.42 19.52
C VAL A 194 17.88 0.07 19.25
N SER A 195 17.70 0.52 18.01
CA SER A 195 17.99 1.89 17.61
C SER A 195 17.04 2.91 18.25
N PRO A 196 17.57 3.99 18.81
CA PRO A 196 16.74 5.11 19.24
C PRO A 196 16.12 5.83 18.02
N VAL A 197 14.98 6.47 18.22
CA VAL A 197 14.24 7.22 17.17
C VAL A 197 15.14 8.25 16.46
N SER A 198 16.05 8.90 17.19
CA SER A 198 16.97 9.92 16.66
C SER A 198 17.95 9.40 15.60
N LYS A 199 18.18 8.09 15.52
CA LYS A 199 19.05 7.45 14.51
C LYS A 199 18.29 6.93 13.30
N LEU A 200 16.99 6.87 13.38
CA LEU A 200 16.11 6.57 12.26
C LEU A 200 15.86 7.93 11.60
N ASN A 201 16.55 8.22 10.49
CA ASN A 201 16.42 9.47 9.73
C ASN A 201 14.94 9.67 9.29
N ALA A 202 14.10 10.06 10.23
CA ALA A 202 12.85 10.68 9.89
C ALA A 202 13.17 12.10 9.43
N SER A 203 12.89 12.42 8.19
CA SER A 203 12.97 13.79 7.66
C SER A 203 12.03 14.77 8.40
N GLY A 204 11.38 14.31 9.45
CA GLY A 204 10.61 15.08 10.43
C GLY A 204 9.25 15.55 9.98
N THR A 205 8.98 15.64 8.69
CA THR A 205 7.68 16.09 8.16
C THR A 205 7.24 15.18 7.03
N HIS A 206 6.04 14.62 7.18
CA HIS A 206 5.35 13.89 6.11
C HIS A 206 5.21 14.77 4.86
N GLN A 207 5.39 14.19 3.69
CA GLN A 207 5.22 14.91 2.43
C GLN A 207 3.71 15.14 2.15
N ILE A 208 3.19 16.29 2.57
CA ILE A 208 1.77 16.69 2.39
C ILE A 208 1.28 16.48 0.95
N LYS A 209 2.18 16.59 -0.04
CA LYS A 209 1.86 16.38 -1.46
C LYS A 209 1.29 14.99 -1.76
N LEU A 210 1.62 13.97 -0.96
CA LEU A 210 1.10 12.61 -1.14
C LEU A 210 -0.39 12.52 -0.81
N HIS A 211 -0.88 13.34 0.12
CA HIS A 211 -2.29 13.36 0.52
C HIS A 211 -3.12 14.41 -0.21
N ARG A 212 -2.55 15.08 -1.23
CA ARG A 212 -3.28 16.12 -1.99
C ARG A 212 -4.58 15.59 -2.61
N ASP A 213 -4.57 14.36 -3.13
CA ASP A 213 -5.75 13.71 -3.71
C ASP A 213 -6.69 13.12 -2.66
N LEU A 214 -6.25 13.07 -1.38
CA LEU A 214 -6.96 12.52 -0.24
C LEU A 214 -7.59 13.60 0.64
N ASN A 215 -7.58 14.87 0.21
CA ASN A 215 -8.16 15.97 0.98
C ASN A 215 -9.60 15.67 1.40
N ASN A 216 -9.92 16.00 2.66
CA ASN A 216 -11.19 15.78 3.33
C ASN A 216 -11.52 14.31 3.69
N LEU A 217 -10.58 13.39 3.59
CA LEU A 217 -10.76 12.03 4.07
C LEU A 217 -10.29 11.87 5.52
N PRO A 218 -10.89 10.95 6.32
CA PRO A 218 -10.53 10.75 7.70
C PRO A 218 -9.03 10.48 7.91
N GLY A 219 -8.42 11.14 8.90
CA GLY A 219 -7.00 10.95 9.25
C GLY A 219 -5.98 11.53 8.27
N THR A 220 -6.40 12.25 7.21
CA THR A 220 -5.50 12.87 6.22
C THR A 220 -5.19 14.35 6.50
N HIS A 221 -5.83 14.94 7.51
CA HIS A 221 -5.58 16.31 7.92
C HIS A 221 -4.43 16.38 8.95
N GLN A 222 -3.50 17.31 8.73
CA GLN A 222 -2.46 17.70 9.69
C GLN A 222 -2.99 18.67 10.73
#